data_3076d9330b873d19123ce9015ee03a10
#
_entry.id   3076d9330b873d19123ce9015ee03a10
#
_cell.length_a   1.000
_cell.length_b   1.000
_cell.length_c   1.000
_cell.angle_alpha   90.00
_cell.angle_beta   90.00
_cell.angle_gamma   90.00
#
_symmetry.space_group_name_H-M   'P 1'
#
loop_
_entity.id
_entity.type
_entity.pdbx_description
1 polymer ?
#
loop_
_entity_poly.entity_id
_entity_poly.type
_entity_poly.pdbx_seq_one_letter_code
_entity_poly.pdbx_strand_id
1 'polypeptide(L)'
;MTYALELSRLTKTYSGGVQALKGIDLNVEAGDFYALLGPNGAGKSTTIGIISSLVNKSGGSVRVFGYDLEKEVVNAKRQLGLVPQEFNFNPFETVLQIVVNQAGYYGVERREAQQRAEKYLTQLDLWGKRNERARMLSGGMKRRLMIARALMHEPKLLILDEPTAGVDIELRRSMWT
;
A
#
# COMPACT_ATOMS: atom_id res chain seq x y z
N MET A 1 15.29 11.29 14.97
CA MET A 1 14.99 10.56 13.71
C MET A 1 13.59 9.99 13.85
N THR A 2 12.76 10.12 12.83
CA THR A 2 11.40 9.58 12.83
C THR A 2 11.38 8.37 11.94
N TYR A 3 11.02 7.20 12.47
CA TYR A 3 10.87 5.99 11.69
C TYR A 3 9.48 5.94 11.04
N ALA A 4 9.44 5.65 9.74
CA ALA A 4 8.21 5.36 9.01
C ALA A 4 7.67 3.97 9.33
N LEU A 5 8.59 3.00 9.55
CA LEU A 5 8.27 1.63 9.91
C LEU A 5 9.28 1.09 10.91
N GLU A 6 8.80 0.45 11.97
CA GLU A 6 9.61 -0.24 12.95
C GLU A 6 9.06 -1.66 13.15
N LEU A 7 9.89 -2.66 12.93
CA LEU A 7 9.61 -4.06 13.26
C LEU A 7 10.58 -4.48 14.37
N SER A 8 10.07 -5.04 15.44
CA SER A 8 10.91 -5.53 16.54
C SER A 8 10.59 -6.99 16.83
N ARG A 9 11.58 -7.85 16.65
CA ARG A 9 11.52 -9.30 16.87
C ARG A 9 10.26 -9.94 16.27
N LEU A 10 9.89 -9.51 15.07
CA LEU A 10 8.66 -9.95 14.40
C LEU A 10 8.73 -11.43 14.03
N THR A 11 7.79 -12.21 14.54
CA THR A 11 7.67 -13.64 14.27
C THR A 11 6.34 -14.00 13.66
N LYS A 12 6.35 -15.05 12.82
CA LYS A 12 5.13 -15.67 12.30
C LYS A 12 5.33 -17.16 12.14
N THR A 13 4.49 -17.94 12.81
CA THR A 13 4.32 -19.38 12.61
C THR A 13 2.88 -19.63 12.16
N TYR A 14 2.70 -20.34 11.06
CA TYR A 14 1.39 -20.76 10.56
C TYR A 14 0.92 -22.06 11.24
N SER A 15 -0.38 -22.35 11.15
CA SER A 15 -1.02 -23.51 11.80
C SER A 15 -0.38 -24.86 11.45
N GLY A 16 0.31 -24.96 10.31
CA GLY A 16 1.08 -26.16 9.91
C GLY A 16 2.51 -26.24 10.50
N GLY A 17 2.88 -25.39 11.48
CA GLY A 17 4.22 -25.39 12.08
C GLY A 17 5.28 -24.67 11.23
N VAL A 18 4.91 -24.15 10.07
CA VAL A 18 5.84 -23.41 9.19
C VAL A 18 6.16 -22.06 9.82
N GLN A 19 7.41 -21.89 10.21
CA GLN A 19 7.91 -20.62 10.75
C GLN A 19 8.36 -19.71 9.60
N ALA A 20 7.46 -18.83 9.16
CA ALA A 20 7.71 -17.90 8.05
C ALA A 20 8.59 -16.71 8.46
N LEU A 21 8.48 -16.23 9.70
CA LEU A 21 9.34 -15.17 10.27
C LEU A 21 9.93 -15.64 11.60
N LYS A 22 11.25 -15.47 11.75
CA LYS A 22 12.04 -16.01 12.90
C LYS A 22 12.55 -14.93 13.85
N GLY A 23 11.93 -13.76 13.87
CA GLY A 23 12.37 -12.62 14.69
C GLY A 23 13.07 -11.58 13.81
N ILE A 24 12.30 -10.85 13.00
CA ILE A 24 12.83 -9.80 12.12
C ILE A 24 12.83 -8.49 12.87
N ASP A 25 13.98 -7.81 12.83
CA ASP A 25 14.16 -6.42 13.24
C ASP A 25 14.41 -5.58 11.99
N LEU A 26 13.66 -4.49 11.83
CA LEU A 26 13.78 -3.57 10.68
C LEU A 26 13.32 -2.19 11.10
N ASN A 27 14.13 -1.18 10.78
CA ASN A 27 13.78 0.22 10.90
C ASN A 27 13.92 0.90 9.53
N VAL A 28 12.88 1.58 9.09
CA VAL A 28 12.87 2.39 7.86
C VAL A 28 12.64 3.84 8.27
N GLU A 29 13.52 4.74 7.89
CA GLU A 29 13.40 6.15 8.22
C GLU A 29 12.34 6.84 7.34
N ALA A 30 11.76 7.93 7.85
CA ALA A 30 10.83 8.72 7.07
C ALA A 30 11.56 9.39 5.90
N GLY A 31 11.00 9.25 4.70
CA GLY A 31 11.61 9.75 3.46
C GLY A 31 12.51 8.75 2.74
N ASP A 32 12.80 7.59 3.35
CA ASP A 32 13.60 6.56 2.71
C ASP A 32 12.83 5.82 1.60
N PHE A 33 13.60 5.40 0.61
CA PHE A 33 13.18 4.39 -0.35
C PHE A 33 13.82 3.05 0.04
N TYR A 34 13.02 2.15 0.59
CA TYR A 34 13.48 0.84 1.07
C TYR A 34 12.98 -0.31 0.18
N ALA A 35 13.86 -1.22 -0.19
CA ALA A 35 13.51 -2.41 -0.97
C ALA A 35 13.72 -3.69 -0.15
N LEU A 36 12.65 -4.47 0.03
CA LEU A 36 12.70 -5.77 0.67
C LEU A 36 12.96 -6.85 -0.40
N LEU A 37 14.20 -7.32 -0.48
CA LEU A 37 14.65 -8.30 -1.45
C LEU A 37 14.83 -9.68 -0.81
N GLY A 38 14.65 -10.73 -1.59
CA GLY A 38 14.88 -12.11 -1.15
C GLY A 38 14.17 -13.13 -2.04
N PRO A 39 14.54 -14.42 -1.96
CA PRO A 39 13.91 -15.49 -2.73
C PRO A 39 12.44 -15.71 -2.33
N ASN A 40 11.73 -16.52 -3.12
CA ASN A 40 10.39 -16.97 -2.74
C ASN A 40 10.48 -17.77 -1.43
N GLY A 41 9.52 -17.55 -0.53
CA GLY A 41 9.53 -18.15 0.80
C GLY A 41 10.38 -17.42 1.85
N ALA A 42 11.09 -16.34 1.50
CA ALA A 42 11.89 -15.54 2.45
C ALA A 42 11.05 -14.73 3.47
N GLY A 43 9.73 -14.84 3.46
CA GLY A 43 8.85 -14.13 4.39
C GLY A 43 8.44 -12.72 3.97
N LYS A 44 8.81 -12.25 2.75
CA LYS A 44 8.47 -10.91 2.25
C LYS A 44 6.97 -10.62 2.30
N SER A 45 6.17 -11.44 1.61
CA SER A 45 4.70 -11.27 1.57
C SER A 45 4.05 -11.47 2.94
N THR A 46 4.63 -12.32 3.80
CA THR A 46 4.18 -12.47 5.19
C THR A 46 4.43 -11.19 5.98
N THR A 47 5.61 -10.58 5.83
CA THR A 47 5.96 -9.31 6.48
C THR A 47 5.02 -8.19 6.01
N ILE A 48 4.83 -8.04 4.70
CA ILE A 48 3.89 -7.06 4.11
C ILE A 48 2.46 -7.34 4.59
N GLY A 49 2.03 -8.60 4.62
CA GLY A 49 0.72 -9.01 5.12
C GLY A 49 0.49 -8.65 6.58
N ILE A 50 1.52 -8.73 7.43
CA ILE A 50 1.42 -8.32 8.83
C ILE A 50 1.34 -6.79 8.94
N ILE A 51 2.21 -6.04 8.25
CA ILE A 51 2.21 -4.57 8.26
C ILE A 51 0.86 -4.03 7.78
N SER A 52 0.25 -4.67 6.78
CA SER A 52 -1.08 -4.28 6.25
C SER A 52 -2.25 -4.82 7.06
N SER A 53 -2.00 -5.56 8.15
CA SER A 53 -3.03 -6.23 8.99
C SER A 53 -3.87 -7.27 8.24
N LEU A 54 -3.35 -7.85 7.18
CA LEU A 54 -3.97 -8.99 6.47
C LEU A 54 -3.56 -10.34 7.08
N VAL A 55 -2.43 -10.36 7.79
CA VAL A 55 -1.89 -11.53 8.49
C VAL A 55 -1.62 -11.16 9.95
N ASN A 56 -2.09 -11.98 10.89
CA ASN A 56 -1.76 -11.81 12.29
C ASN A 56 -0.34 -12.30 12.57
N LYS A 57 0.46 -11.51 13.26
CA LYS A 57 1.78 -11.93 13.75
C LYS A 57 1.65 -12.99 14.85
N SER A 58 2.71 -13.76 15.08
CA SER A 58 2.81 -14.69 16.23
C SER A 58 3.50 -14.03 17.43
N GLY A 59 4.38 -13.05 17.20
CA GLY A 59 5.08 -12.31 18.25
C GLY A 59 5.82 -11.10 17.69
N GLY A 60 6.45 -10.35 18.58
CA GLY A 60 7.10 -9.09 18.23
C GLY A 60 6.14 -7.90 18.15
N SER A 61 6.60 -6.78 17.64
CA SER A 61 5.79 -5.57 17.48
C SER A 61 6.01 -4.92 16.12
N VAL A 62 5.00 -4.16 15.67
CA VAL A 62 5.04 -3.35 14.44
C VAL A 62 4.52 -1.97 14.77
N ARG A 63 5.27 -0.93 14.37
CA ARG A 63 4.83 0.45 14.45
C ARG A 63 4.96 1.14 13.09
N VAL A 64 3.98 1.97 12.78
CA VAL A 64 3.96 2.80 11.57
C VAL A 64 3.88 4.25 12.01
N PHE A 65 4.91 5.04 11.74
CA PHE A 65 5.06 6.41 12.23
C PHE A 65 4.81 6.51 13.75
N GLY A 66 5.34 5.55 14.54
CA GLY A 66 5.19 5.48 15.97
C GLY A 66 3.88 4.86 16.47
N TYR A 67 2.84 4.73 15.62
CA TYR A 67 1.57 4.11 15.99
C TYR A 67 1.68 2.58 16.02
N ASP A 68 1.36 1.98 17.15
CA ASP A 68 1.35 0.53 17.31
C ASP A 68 0.21 -0.10 16.50
N LEU A 69 0.54 -1.09 15.68
CA LEU A 69 -0.39 -1.70 14.74
C LEU A 69 -1.54 -2.47 15.41
N GLU A 70 -1.40 -2.87 16.68
CA GLU A 70 -2.45 -3.57 17.45
C GLU A 70 -3.23 -2.64 18.37
N LYS A 71 -2.55 -1.67 18.99
CA LYS A 71 -3.17 -0.77 19.96
C LYS A 71 -3.80 0.46 19.34
N GLU A 72 -3.22 0.94 18.23
CA GLU A 72 -3.59 2.16 17.55
C GLU A 72 -3.91 1.91 16.06
N VAL A 73 -4.65 0.82 15.81
CA VAL A 73 -4.92 0.26 14.45
C VAL A 73 -5.36 1.32 13.45
N VAL A 74 -6.29 2.21 13.84
CA VAL A 74 -6.85 3.23 12.94
C VAL A 74 -5.79 4.25 12.55
N ASN A 75 -5.00 4.72 13.52
CA ASN A 75 -3.94 5.70 13.29
C ASN A 75 -2.82 5.10 12.44
N ALA A 76 -2.39 3.86 12.74
CA ALA A 76 -1.38 3.16 11.95
C ALA A 76 -1.83 2.95 10.50
N LYS A 77 -3.06 2.49 10.28
CA LYS A 77 -3.62 2.26 8.93
C LYS A 77 -3.79 3.54 8.13
N ARG A 78 -4.08 4.66 8.76
CA ARG A 78 -4.15 5.96 8.06
C ARG A 78 -2.79 6.42 7.52
N GLN A 79 -1.68 5.97 8.13
CA GLN A 79 -0.34 6.30 7.64
C GLN A 79 0.09 5.41 6.48
N LEU A 80 -0.62 4.30 6.20
CA LEU A 80 -0.19 3.24 5.29
C LEU A 80 -1.05 3.17 4.05
N GLY A 81 -0.44 3.25 2.87
CA GLY A 81 -1.00 2.86 1.59
C GLY A 81 -0.40 1.53 1.13
N LEU A 82 -1.25 0.60 0.69
CA LEU A 82 -0.82 -0.69 0.15
C LEU A 82 -1.26 -0.86 -1.29
N VAL A 83 -0.31 -1.22 -2.13
CA VAL A 83 -0.54 -1.66 -3.51
C VAL A 83 -0.22 -3.16 -3.58
N PRO A 84 -1.21 -4.04 -3.47
CA PRO A 84 -1.00 -5.49 -3.51
C PRO A 84 -0.59 -5.96 -4.91
N GLN A 85 -0.05 -7.18 -4.99
CA GLN A 85 0.35 -7.81 -6.24
C GLN A 85 -0.84 -7.99 -7.19
N GLU A 86 -1.96 -8.50 -6.67
CA GLU A 86 -3.16 -8.78 -7.46
C GLU A 86 -4.10 -7.56 -7.54
N PHE A 87 -4.84 -7.46 -8.66
CA PHE A 87 -5.86 -6.43 -8.82
C PHE A 87 -7.11 -6.80 -8.01
N ASN A 88 -7.39 -6.05 -6.96
CA ASN A 88 -8.47 -6.30 -6.00
C ASN A 88 -9.52 -5.17 -5.98
N PHE A 89 -9.88 -4.64 -7.14
CA PHE A 89 -10.98 -3.70 -7.30
C PHE A 89 -12.10 -4.29 -8.15
N ASN A 90 -13.31 -3.73 -8.04
CA ASN A 90 -14.43 -4.14 -8.88
C ASN A 90 -14.18 -3.76 -10.36
N PRO A 91 -14.06 -4.71 -11.29
CA PRO A 91 -13.73 -4.42 -12.69
C PRO A 91 -14.86 -3.72 -13.44
N PHE A 92 -16.07 -3.69 -12.90
CA PHE A 92 -17.24 -3.04 -13.50
C PHE A 92 -17.45 -1.59 -13.08
N GLU A 93 -16.75 -1.13 -12.02
CA GLU A 93 -16.72 0.27 -11.64
C GLU A 93 -15.83 1.08 -12.59
N THR A 94 -16.11 2.38 -12.69
CA THR A 94 -15.23 3.30 -13.42
C THR A 94 -13.96 3.60 -12.62
N VAL A 95 -12.92 4.01 -13.30
CA VAL A 95 -11.66 4.45 -12.69
C VAL A 95 -11.91 5.47 -11.58
N LEU A 96 -12.75 6.49 -11.86
CA LEU A 96 -13.11 7.52 -10.89
C LEU A 96 -13.86 6.96 -9.68
N GLN A 97 -14.84 6.07 -9.91
CA GLN A 97 -15.59 5.45 -8.81
C GLN A 97 -14.68 4.68 -7.85
N ILE A 98 -13.74 3.90 -8.38
CA ILE A 98 -12.81 3.09 -7.57
C ILE A 98 -12.00 3.97 -6.63
N VAL A 99 -11.42 5.07 -7.12
CA VAL A 99 -10.57 5.93 -6.28
C VAL A 99 -11.38 6.77 -5.31
N VAL A 100 -12.54 7.32 -5.72
CA VAL A 100 -13.41 8.10 -4.83
C VAL A 100 -14.01 7.24 -3.72
N ASN A 101 -14.45 6.00 -4.04
CA ASN A 101 -14.95 5.06 -3.04
C ASN A 101 -13.85 4.70 -2.02
N GLN A 102 -12.62 4.49 -2.49
CA GLN A 102 -11.49 4.24 -1.59
C GLN A 102 -11.26 5.38 -0.59
N ALA A 103 -11.29 6.62 -1.04
CA ALA A 103 -11.19 7.79 -0.16
C ALA A 103 -12.29 7.80 0.92
N GLY A 104 -13.50 7.42 0.55
CA GLY A 104 -14.64 7.31 1.47
C GLY A 104 -14.42 6.32 2.60
N TYR A 105 -13.73 5.18 2.36
CA TYR A 105 -13.38 4.21 3.41
C TYR A 105 -12.46 4.81 4.49
N TYR A 106 -11.71 5.85 4.17
CA TYR A 106 -10.84 6.58 5.10
C TYR A 106 -11.49 7.84 5.67
N GLY A 107 -12.78 8.07 5.37
CA GLY A 107 -13.55 9.22 5.87
C GLY A 107 -13.23 10.54 5.16
N VAL A 108 -12.64 10.50 3.96
CA VAL A 108 -12.41 11.70 3.15
C VAL A 108 -13.74 12.16 2.55
N GLU A 109 -14.06 13.45 2.72
CA GLU A 109 -15.28 14.05 2.20
C GLU A 109 -15.31 13.96 0.67
N ARG A 110 -16.52 13.78 0.09
CA ARG A 110 -16.68 13.50 -1.35
C ARG A 110 -16.07 14.57 -2.25
N ARG A 111 -16.21 15.83 -1.89
CA ARG A 111 -15.64 16.96 -2.66
C ARG A 111 -14.11 16.89 -2.68
N GLU A 112 -13.51 16.65 -1.52
CA GLU A 112 -12.08 16.47 -1.40
C GLU A 112 -11.60 15.19 -2.11
N ALA A 113 -12.34 14.08 -2.01
CA ALA A 113 -12.04 12.86 -2.72
C ALA A 113 -12.02 13.07 -4.25
N GLN A 114 -12.91 13.89 -4.80
CA GLN A 114 -12.90 14.24 -6.22
C GLN A 114 -11.66 15.06 -6.61
N GLN A 115 -11.26 16.02 -5.80
CA GLN A 115 -10.05 16.83 -6.03
C GLN A 115 -8.78 15.96 -6.00
N ARG A 116 -8.68 15.07 -5.00
CA ARG A 116 -7.58 14.10 -4.90
C ARG A 116 -7.59 13.12 -6.07
N ALA A 117 -8.76 12.66 -6.51
CA ALA A 117 -8.89 11.80 -7.68
C ALA A 117 -8.36 12.47 -8.94
N GLU A 118 -8.72 13.73 -9.19
CA GLU A 118 -8.19 14.49 -10.32
C GLU A 118 -6.66 14.61 -10.24
N LYS A 119 -6.13 15.00 -9.08
CA LYS A 119 -4.68 15.10 -8.82
C LYS A 119 -3.96 13.80 -9.16
N TYR A 120 -4.34 12.69 -8.49
CA TYR A 120 -3.60 11.44 -8.61
C TYR A 120 -3.82 10.71 -9.93
N LEU A 121 -5.03 10.78 -10.51
CA LEU A 121 -5.28 10.20 -11.83
C LEU A 121 -4.56 10.99 -12.94
N THR A 122 -4.38 12.31 -12.79
CA THR A 122 -3.59 13.12 -13.73
C THR A 122 -2.11 12.77 -13.61
N GLN A 123 -1.55 12.71 -12.39
CA GLN A 123 -0.16 12.34 -12.15
C GLN A 123 0.19 10.94 -12.68
N LEU A 124 -0.79 10.03 -12.69
CA LEU A 124 -0.63 8.66 -13.14
C LEU A 124 -1.13 8.42 -14.57
N ASP A 125 -1.38 9.50 -15.34
CA ASP A 125 -1.85 9.45 -16.74
C ASP A 125 -3.10 8.56 -16.92
N LEU A 126 -4.08 8.73 -16.03
CA LEU A 126 -5.35 8.02 -16.03
C LEU A 126 -6.57 8.94 -16.08
N TRP A 127 -6.39 10.27 -15.96
CA TRP A 127 -7.52 11.20 -15.92
C TRP A 127 -8.40 11.14 -17.16
N GLY A 128 -7.78 10.97 -18.36
CA GLY A 128 -8.50 10.77 -19.60
C GLY A 128 -9.37 9.51 -19.65
N LYS A 129 -9.07 8.54 -18.78
CA LYS A 129 -9.77 7.26 -18.65
C LYS A 129 -10.72 7.18 -17.45
N ARG A 130 -10.94 8.28 -16.72
CA ARG A 130 -11.70 8.31 -15.46
C ARG A 130 -13.11 7.75 -15.53
N ASN A 131 -13.77 7.85 -16.70
CA ASN A 131 -15.13 7.37 -16.93
C ASN A 131 -15.16 5.95 -17.55
N GLU A 132 -14.01 5.37 -17.91
CA GLU A 132 -13.95 4.01 -18.42
C GLU A 132 -14.04 2.99 -17.27
N ARG A 133 -14.64 1.83 -17.56
CA ARG A 133 -14.69 0.72 -16.61
C ARG A 133 -13.29 0.11 -16.47
N ALA A 134 -12.89 -0.23 -15.24
CA ALA A 134 -11.55 -0.73 -14.95
C ALA A 134 -11.18 -2.01 -15.71
N ARG A 135 -12.16 -2.84 -16.09
CA ARG A 135 -11.93 -4.02 -16.94
C ARG A 135 -11.34 -3.68 -18.31
N MET A 136 -11.60 -2.48 -18.84
CA MET A 136 -11.12 -2.03 -20.16
C MET A 136 -9.67 -1.55 -20.15
N LEU A 137 -9.07 -1.39 -18.96
CA LEU A 137 -7.71 -0.92 -18.81
C LEU A 137 -6.69 -2.02 -19.13
N SER A 138 -5.54 -1.63 -19.69
CA SER A 138 -4.37 -2.50 -19.82
C SER A 138 -3.81 -2.88 -18.44
N GLY A 139 -2.96 -3.92 -18.37
CA GLY A 139 -2.32 -4.33 -17.10
C GLY A 139 -1.54 -3.19 -16.44
N GLY A 140 -0.76 -2.42 -17.21
CA GLY A 140 -0.02 -1.26 -16.69
C GLY A 140 -0.95 -0.15 -16.19
N MET A 141 -2.06 0.14 -16.90
CA MET A 141 -3.07 1.11 -16.44
C MET A 141 -3.77 0.64 -15.17
N LYS A 142 -4.08 -0.65 -15.05
CA LYS A 142 -4.62 -1.24 -13.81
C LYS A 142 -3.65 -1.08 -12.65
N ARG A 143 -2.35 -1.27 -12.88
CA ARG A 143 -1.32 -1.07 -11.84
C ARG A 143 -1.26 0.39 -11.40
N ARG A 144 -1.28 1.34 -12.34
CA ARG A 144 -1.35 2.77 -12.02
C ARG A 144 -2.63 3.14 -11.25
N LEU A 145 -3.77 2.54 -11.60
CA LEU A 145 -5.02 2.70 -10.86
C LEU A 145 -4.91 2.20 -9.41
N MET A 146 -4.25 1.08 -9.17
CA MET A 146 -3.99 0.58 -7.81
C MET A 146 -3.15 1.55 -6.99
N ILE A 147 -2.15 2.19 -7.61
CA ILE A 147 -1.33 3.21 -6.97
C ILE A 147 -2.18 4.45 -6.66
N ALA A 148 -2.95 4.96 -7.64
CA ALA A 148 -3.86 6.08 -7.42
C ALA A 148 -4.78 5.82 -6.22
N ARG A 149 -5.38 4.64 -6.19
CA ARG A 149 -6.26 4.20 -5.12
C ARG A 149 -5.57 4.21 -3.74
N ALA A 150 -4.33 3.71 -3.67
CA ALA A 150 -3.57 3.68 -2.42
C ALA A 150 -3.18 5.08 -1.92
N LEU A 151 -3.10 6.08 -2.79
CA LEU A 151 -2.75 7.46 -2.45
C LEU A 151 -3.95 8.32 -2.01
N MET A 152 -5.19 7.85 -2.18
CA MET A 152 -6.39 8.66 -1.97
C MET A 152 -6.57 9.22 -0.56
N HIS A 153 -6.03 8.55 0.46
CA HIS A 153 -6.05 9.02 1.85
C HIS A 153 -4.75 9.71 2.28
N GLU A 154 -3.84 9.97 1.32
CA GLU A 154 -2.54 10.63 1.51
C GLU A 154 -1.68 9.97 2.59
N PRO A 155 -1.40 8.66 2.44
CA PRO A 155 -0.57 7.93 3.40
C PRO A 155 0.87 8.46 3.39
N LYS A 156 1.54 8.39 4.54
CA LYS A 156 2.96 8.75 4.67
C LYS A 156 3.92 7.61 4.34
N LEU A 157 3.43 6.36 4.35
CA LEU A 157 4.16 5.16 3.97
C LEU A 157 3.40 4.44 2.85
N LEU A 158 4.04 4.22 1.69
CA LEU A 158 3.49 3.44 0.61
C LEU A 158 4.26 2.13 0.48
N ILE A 159 3.54 1.01 0.54
CA ILE A 159 4.09 -0.33 0.31
C ILE A 159 3.59 -0.86 -1.04
N LEU A 160 4.53 -1.30 -1.86
CA LEU A 160 4.27 -1.97 -3.13
C LEU A 160 4.67 -3.43 -3.00
N ASP A 161 3.71 -4.35 -3.09
CA ASP A 161 3.98 -5.79 -3.10
C ASP A 161 4.26 -6.23 -4.54
N GLU A 162 5.49 -6.73 -4.78
CA GLU A 162 6.01 -7.11 -6.10
C GLU A 162 5.72 -6.07 -7.20
N PRO A 163 6.43 -4.94 -7.22
CA PRO A 163 6.29 -3.95 -8.28
C PRO A 163 6.91 -4.51 -9.59
N THR A 164 6.26 -5.54 -10.18
CA THR A 164 6.64 -6.03 -11.51
C THR A 164 6.30 -4.99 -12.56
N ALA A 165 7.24 -4.79 -13.48
CA ALA A 165 7.16 -4.07 -14.75
C ALA A 165 5.99 -3.07 -14.91
N GLY A 166 6.25 -1.79 -14.74
CA GLY A 166 5.27 -0.72 -15.02
C GLY A 166 5.25 0.44 -14.04
N VAL A 167 6.05 0.38 -12.97
CA VAL A 167 6.38 1.57 -12.18
C VAL A 167 7.72 2.08 -12.69
N ASP A 168 7.68 2.87 -13.76
CA ASP A 168 8.85 3.54 -14.31
C ASP A 168 9.53 4.38 -13.23
N ILE A 169 10.87 4.43 -13.29
CA ILE A 169 11.71 5.26 -12.41
C ILE A 169 11.26 6.73 -12.44
N GLU A 170 10.75 7.20 -13.58
CA GLU A 170 10.19 8.54 -13.74
C GLU A 170 8.92 8.76 -12.91
N LEU A 171 8.03 7.77 -12.85
CA LEU A 171 6.83 7.81 -12.02
C LEU A 171 7.18 7.90 -10.52
N ARG A 172 8.27 7.24 -10.12
CA ARG A 172 8.78 7.33 -8.74
C ARG A 172 9.21 8.74 -8.37
N ARG A 173 9.89 9.46 -9.27
CA ARG A 173 10.34 10.84 -9.03
C ARG A 173 9.17 11.83 -8.93
N SER A 174 8.13 11.69 -9.75
CA SER A 174 6.99 12.61 -9.76
C SER A 174 6.04 12.45 -8.55
N MET A 175 6.12 11.34 -7.83
CA MET A 175 5.28 11.07 -6.65
C MET A 175 5.84 11.66 -5.34
N TRP A 176 7.12 12.10 -5.34
CA TRP A 176 7.84 12.56 -4.13
C TRP A 176 8.31 14.02 -4.21
N THR A 177 7.91 14.76 -5.23
CA THR A 177 8.04 16.21 -5.33
C THR A 177 6.71 16.89 -5.06
#